data_74ee32cce56b5a7681c0d7a44f68a33b
#
_entry.id   74ee32cce56b5a7681c0d7a44f68a33b
#
_cell.length_a   1.000
_cell.length_b   1.000
_cell.length_c   1.000
_cell.angle_alpha   90.00
_cell.angle_beta   90.00
_cell.angle_gamma   90.00
#
_symmetry.space_group_name_H-M   'P 1'
#
loop_
_entity.id
_entity.type
_entity.pdbx_description
1 polymer ?
#
loop_
_entity_poly.entity_id
_entity_poly.type
_entity_poly.pdbx_seq_one_letter_code
_entity_poly.pdbx_strand_id
1 'polypeptide(L)'
;MSGIKKLAGQTLWYGLPGVTSRFLGYLMNLSLPLIFKEPAITADLTLVYATVAFLNIIYTYGLETAYFRFSTTEDRGRLYSTLSLALLFSSLLFSAILWTLQDQLATWGRLGNHTEYIRWMIGILGLDALSTLAFAKLRQEDRPRRYAVARMSGVFVNIVVVLVFLGIIPRYLHTHPPSSLQALYPSHESGIVWFLIGNFFGSLFSLLLLSKEWLSVRFYFDGVLFKKVMRYAWPLVLVGMGGIANDMLSRLLYQFVVDLPVEEAKHQLGVFGNIVRLSIVITIAIQAFRMAAEPFFFNRSQAADAPQTYARIMNYFVIVCCILFLGLSLYLDLIKWFFEAIDRPRWTEGLAVVPLIAMANIFLGIYYNLSIWYKLTNNNLIGALITIGGTIITIVLTTSLIPSLGYLGAALASFSCYLFMMISSYVMGQ
;
A
#
# COMPACT_ATOMS: atom_id res chain seq x y z
N MET A 1 5.80 -14.44 -33.78
CA MET A 1 4.86 -15.01 -32.78
C MET A 1 5.54 -15.51 -31.49
N SER A 2 6.81 -15.89 -31.47
CA SER A 2 7.52 -16.35 -30.24
C SER A 2 7.75 -15.24 -29.19
N GLY A 3 8.06 -14.02 -29.61
CA GLY A 3 8.33 -12.89 -28.70
C GLY A 3 7.11 -12.44 -27.88
N ILE A 4 5.92 -12.38 -28.50
CA ILE A 4 4.67 -11.97 -27.82
C ILE A 4 4.24 -13.02 -26.79
N LYS A 5 4.36 -14.33 -27.10
CA LYS A 5 4.07 -15.39 -26.12
C LYS A 5 5.04 -15.38 -24.94
N LYS A 6 6.32 -15.10 -25.19
CA LYS A 6 7.34 -14.96 -24.15
C LYS A 6 7.04 -13.73 -23.26
N LEU A 7 6.72 -12.59 -23.88
CA LEU A 7 6.37 -11.35 -23.17
C LEU A 7 5.10 -11.52 -22.33
N ALA A 8 4.05 -12.14 -22.89
CA ALA A 8 2.81 -12.44 -22.17
C ALA A 8 3.04 -13.38 -20.97
N GLY A 9 3.86 -14.43 -21.18
CA GLY A 9 4.26 -15.33 -20.11
C GLY A 9 5.04 -14.64 -19.00
N GLN A 10 5.99 -13.77 -19.33
CA GLN A 10 6.75 -12.97 -18.37
C GLN A 10 5.88 -11.98 -17.61
N THR A 11 4.99 -11.26 -18.29
CA THR A 11 4.04 -10.34 -17.67
C THR A 11 3.13 -11.07 -16.67
N LEU A 12 2.66 -12.27 -16.99
CA LEU A 12 1.91 -13.12 -16.08
C LEU A 12 2.72 -13.52 -14.84
N TRP A 13 3.98 -13.97 -15.02
CA TRP A 13 4.82 -14.42 -13.91
C TRP A 13 5.28 -13.30 -12.97
N TYR A 14 5.39 -12.05 -13.43
CA TYR A 14 5.69 -10.89 -12.58
C TYR A 14 4.43 -10.23 -12.04
N GLY A 15 3.38 -10.19 -12.85
CA GLY A 15 2.12 -9.54 -12.50
C GLY A 15 1.27 -10.36 -11.53
N LEU A 16 1.09 -11.65 -11.82
CA LEU A 16 0.22 -12.53 -11.02
C LEU A 16 0.64 -12.59 -9.55
N PRO A 17 1.92 -12.80 -9.17
CA PRO A 17 2.31 -12.77 -7.76
C PRO A 17 2.06 -11.43 -7.09
N GLY A 18 2.26 -10.32 -7.81
CA GLY A 18 1.98 -8.99 -7.31
C GLY A 18 0.49 -8.76 -7.02
N VAL A 19 -0.39 -9.20 -7.92
CA VAL A 19 -1.87 -9.14 -7.72
C VAL A 19 -2.29 -10.10 -6.62
N THR A 20 -1.82 -11.35 -6.68
CA THR A 20 -2.21 -12.38 -5.69
C THR A 20 -1.75 -12.01 -4.28
N SER A 21 -0.55 -11.48 -4.11
CA SER A 21 -0.07 -11.04 -2.79
C SER A 21 -0.91 -9.91 -2.21
N ARG A 22 -1.31 -8.96 -3.05
CA ARG A 22 -2.23 -7.88 -2.65
C ARG A 22 -3.62 -8.41 -2.33
N PHE A 23 -4.16 -9.28 -3.18
CA PHE A 23 -5.46 -9.90 -2.96
C PHE A 23 -5.50 -10.69 -1.64
N LEU A 24 -4.48 -11.50 -1.36
CA LEU A 24 -4.36 -12.23 -0.09
C LEU A 24 -4.22 -11.28 1.11
N GLY A 25 -3.42 -10.23 0.98
CA GLY A 25 -3.33 -9.18 2.00
C GLY A 25 -4.67 -8.48 2.25
N TYR A 26 -5.46 -8.27 1.21
CA TYR A 26 -6.81 -7.72 1.34
C TYR A 26 -7.80 -8.68 2.00
N LEU A 27 -7.78 -9.97 1.65
CA LEU A 27 -8.58 -10.98 2.32
C LEU A 27 -8.26 -11.04 3.82
N MET A 28 -6.99 -10.94 4.18
CA MET A 28 -6.58 -10.87 5.58
C MET A 28 -7.11 -9.60 6.27
N ASN A 29 -7.09 -8.46 5.60
CA ASN A 29 -7.69 -7.23 6.13
C ASN A 29 -9.23 -7.31 6.25
N LEU A 30 -9.91 -7.97 5.32
CA LEU A 30 -11.36 -8.21 5.39
C LEU A 30 -11.74 -9.20 6.50
N SER A 31 -10.81 -10.02 6.98
CA SER A 31 -11.06 -10.92 8.12
C SER A 31 -10.99 -10.24 9.50
N LEU A 32 -10.57 -8.96 9.58
CA LEU A 32 -10.47 -8.24 10.85
C LEU A 32 -11.75 -8.21 11.68
N PRO A 33 -12.97 -8.02 11.10
CA PRO A 33 -14.22 -8.09 11.85
C PRO A 33 -14.53 -9.47 12.44
N LEU A 34 -13.98 -10.54 11.85
CA LEU A 34 -14.11 -11.90 12.38
C LEU A 34 -13.24 -12.10 13.64
N ILE A 35 -12.15 -11.35 13.75
CA ILE A 35 -11.16 -11.46 14.81
C ILE A 35 -11.49 -10.47 15.95
N PHE A 36 -11.72 -9.20 15.60
CA PHE A 36 -11.93 -8.12 16.57
C PHE A 36 -13.40 -7.74 16.69
N LYS A 37 -13.87 -7.60 17.94
CA LYS A 37 -15.24 -7.16 18.23
C LYS A 37 -15.47 -5.70 17.91
N GLU A 38 -14.47 -4.88 18.18
CA GLU A 38 -14.56 -3.42 18.09
C GLU A 38 -13.71 -2.86 16.95
N PRO A 39 -14.27 -1.97 16.11
CA PRO A 39 -13.50 -1.29 15.08
C PRO A 39 -12.34 -0.47 15.65
N ALA A 40 -12.50 0.12 16.84
CA ALA A 40 -11.49 0.93 17.53
C ALA A 40 -10.14 0.23 17.65
N ILE A 41 -10.12 -1.08 17.92
CA ILE A 41 -8.89 -1.87 18.03
C ILE A 41 -8.08 -1.82 16.73
N THR A 42 -8.74 -1.72 15.57
CA THR A 42 -8.06 -1.69 14.27
C THR A 42 -7.57 -0.29 13.87
N ALA A 43 -7.87 0.74 14.65
CA ALA A 43 -7.41 2.12 14.39
C ALA A 43 -5.87 2.19 14.44
N ASP A 44 -5.26 1.62 15.46
CA ASP A 44 -3.80 1.61 15.61
C ASP A 44 -3.13 0.87 14.45
N LEU A 45 -3.72 -0.24 13.99
CA LEU A 45 -3.25 -0.96 12.80
C LEU A 45 -3.34 -0.07 11.53
N THR A 46 -4.44 0.65 11.39
CA THR A 46 -4.66 1.58 10.26
C THR A 46 -3.60 2.71 10.28
N LEU A 47 -3.31 3.26 11.45
CA LEU A 47 -2.31 4.31 11.63
C LEU A 47 -0.89 3.79 11.35
N VAL A 48 -0.52 2.65 11.91
CA VAL A 48 0.81 2.05 11.71
C VAL A 48 1.05 1.75 10.22
N TYR A 49 0.09 1.14 9.52
CA TYR A 49 0.27 0.87 8.08
C TYR A 49 0.27 2.13 7.22
N ALA A 50 -0.47 3.17 7.58
CA ALA A 50 -0.39 4.46 6.91
C ALA A 50 1.01 5.08 7.09
N THR A 51 1.57 5.00 8.31
CA THR A 51 2.94 5.45 8.62
C THR A 51 3.98 4.63 7.85
N VAL A 52 3.84 3.31 7.82
CA VAL A 52 4.71 2.41 7.02
C VAL A 52 4.71 2.81 5.55
N ALA A 53 3.55 3.10 4.97
CA ALA A 53 3.44 3.50 3.56
C ALA A 53 4.24 4.79 3.27
N PHE A 54 4.15 5.79 4.15
CA PHE A 54 4.94 7.03 4.03
C PHE A 54 6.44 6.80 4.21
N LEU A 55 6.82 6.14 5.29
CA LEU A 55 8.23 5.91 5.62
C LEU A 55 8.90 4.99 4.60
N ASN A 56 8.19 4.06 4.00
CA ASN A 56 8.75 3.17 2.96
C ASN A 56 9.30 3.96 1.76
N ILE A 57 8.67 5.10 1.38
CA ILE A 57 9.20 5.96 0.32
C ILE A 57 10.53 6.59 0.76
N ILE A 58 10.63 7.00 2.03
CA ILE A 58 11.86 7.58 2.58
C ILE A 58 12.96 6.51 2.68
N TYR A 59 12.63 5.30 3.10
CA TYR A 59 13.58 4.20 3.20
C TYR A 59 14.12 3.75 1.84
N THR A 60 13.28 3.73 0.81
CA THR A 60 13.66 3.26 -0.53
C THR A 60 14.11 4.39 -1.46
N TYR A 61 13.78 5.62 -1.15
CA TYR A 61 14.08 6.89 -1.84
C TYR A 61 14.23 6.78 -3.37
N GLY A 62 13.30 6.01 -3.99
CA GLY A 62 13.20 5.91 -5.45
C GLY A 62 14.31 5.06 -6.12
N LEU A 63 15.13 4.35 -5.35
CA LEU A 63 16.25 3.58 -5.89
C LEU A 63 15.83 2.44 -6.80
N GLU A 64 14.65 1.85 -6.62
CA GLU A 64 14.14 0.81 -7.51
C GLU A 64 14.00 1.33 -8.95
N THR A 65 13.33 2.46 -9.13
CA THR A 65 13.14 3.08 -10.45
C THR A 65 14.48 3.54 -11.03
N ALA A 66 15.32 4.10 -10.19
CA ALA A 66 16.67 4.52 -10.60
C ALA A 66 17.52 3.32 -11.03
N TYR A 67 17.45 2.18 -10.31
CA TYR A 67 18.16 0.97 -10.67
C TYR A 67 17.77 0.48 -12.09
N PHE A 68 16.48 0.43 -12.41
CA PHE A 68 16.04 0.05 -13.76
C PHE A 68 16.56 1.01 -14.83
N ARG A 69 16.52 2.30 -14.58
CA ARG A 69 17.00 3.31 -15.53
C ARG A 69 18.50 3.16 -15.81
N PHE A 70 19.32 3.10 -14.75
CA PHE A 70 20.77 3.09 -14.87
C PHE A 70 21.35 1.71 -15.20
N SER A 71 20.60 0.62 -14.98
CA SER A 71 21.05 -0.73 -15.34
C SER A 71 21.21 -0.96 -16.84
N THR A 72 20.73 -0.04 -17.69
CA THR A 72 20.91 -0.08 -19.16
C THR A 72 22.16 0.67 -19.64
N THR A 73 22.70 1.58 -18.82
CA THR A 73 23.80 2.48 -19.20
C THR A 73 25.06 2.28 -18.35
N GLU A 74 24.94 1.71 -17.16
CA GLU A 74 26.05 1.50 -16.22
C GLU A 74 26.33 0.01 -16.02
N ASP A 75 27.53 -0.32 -15.51
CA ASP A 75 27.84 -1.68 -15.10
C ASP A 75 26.87 -2.17 -14.00
N ARG A 76 26.14 -3.23 -14.31
CA ARG A 76 25.06 -3.75 -13.44
C ARG A 76 25.56 -4.20 -12.08
N GLY A 77 26.74 -4.83 -12.02
CA GLY A 77 27.32 -5.32 -10.77
C GLY A 77 27.75 -4.19 -9.86
N ARG A 78 28.41 -3.18 -10.44
CA ARG A 78 28.85 -1.94 -9.75
C ARG A 78 27.65 -1.13 -9.26
N LEU A 79 26.65 -0.94 -10.13
CA LEU A 79 25.40 -0.24 -9.80
C LEU A 79 24.66 -0.93 -8.66
N TYR A 80 24.42 -2.24 -8.79
CA TYR A 80 23.70 -3.02 -7.78
C TYR A 80 24.40 -2.97 -6.43
N SER A 81 25.72 -3.16 -6.39
CA SER A 81 26.50 -3.13 -5.15
C SER A 81 26.47 -1.75 -4.49
N THR A 82 26.70 -0.68 -5.27
CA THR A 82 26.66 0.70 -4.76
C THR A 82 25.31 1.05 -4.15
N LEU A 83 24.22 0.74 -4.86
CA LEU A 83 22.87 1.07 -4.39
C LEU A 83 22.44 0.19 -3.22
N SER A 84 22.80 -1.09 -3.21
CA SER A 84 22.47 -2.01 -2.10
C SER A 84 23.20 -1.62 -0.80
N LEU A 85 24.47 -1.22 -0.89
CA LEU A 85 25.21 -0.69 0.25
C LEU A 85 24.62 0.62 0.76
N ALA A 86 24.30 1.57 -0.15
CA ALA A 86 23.62 2.81 0.22
C ALA A 86 22.32 2.54 0.97
N LEU A 87 21.50 1.63 0.43
CA LEU A 87 20.22 1.26 1.03
C LEU A 87 20.38 0.57 2.39
N LEU A 88 21.38 -0.30 2.53
CA LEU A 88 21.72 -0.94 3.81
C LEU A 88 22.06 0.11 4.89
N PHE A 89 23.01 1.00 4.60
CA PHE A 89 23.46 2.00 5.57
C PHE A 89 22.36 3.02 5.87
N SER A 90 21.63 3.50 4.87
CA SER A 90 20.52 4.44 5.11
C SER A 90 19.37 3.79 5.88
N SER A 91 19.03 2.53 5.59
CA SER A 91 17.99 1.81 6.33
C SER A 91 18.39 1.58 7.79
N LEU A 92 19.65 1.23 8.06
CA LEU A 92 20.17 1.12 9.43
C LEU A 92 20.13 2.46 10.17
N LEU A 93 20.54 3.55 9.48
CA LEU A 93 20.51 4.89 10.05
C LEU A 93 19.08 5.33 10.38
N PHE A 94 18.13 5.18 9.43
CA PHE A 94 16.73 5.55 9.65
C PHE A 94 16.11 4.69 10.75
N SER A 95 16.40 3.38 10.77
CA SER A 95 15.93 2.49 11.82
C SER A 95 16.49 2.88 13.19
N ALA A 96 17.76 3.27 13.28
CA ALA A 96 18.36 3.74 14.54
C ALA A 96 17.69 5.06 15.00
N ILE A 97 17.45 6.01 14.10
CA ILE A 97 16.73 7.25 14.41
C ILE A 97 15.32 6.96 14.92
N LEU A 98 14.56 6.12 14.22
CA LEU A 98 13.20 5.77 14.64
C LEU A 98 13.19 5.01 15.96
N TRP A 99 14.22 4.17 16.21
CA TRP A 99 14.37 3.44 17.48
C TRP A 99 14.61 4.39 18.65
N THR A 100 15.45 5.41 18.48
CA THR A 100 15.66 6.43 19.53
C THR A 100 14.44 7.30 19.78
N LEU A 101 13.58 7.48 18.76
CA LEU A 101 12.37 8.29 18.85
C LEU A 101 11.10 7.47 19.11
N GLN A 102 11.21 6.15 19.37
CA GLN A 102 10.05 5.26 19.44
C GLN A 102 8.98 5.70 20.45
N ASP A 103 9.38 6.17 21.63
CA ASP A 103 8.44 6.58 22.68
C ASP A 103 7.74 7.90 22.33
N GLN A 104 8.47 8.83 21.69
CA GLN A 104 7.89 10.07 21.18
C GLN A 104 6.93 9.79 20.04
N LEU A 105 7.28 8.88 19.12
CA LEU A 105 6.42 8.47 18.02
C LEU A 105 5.15 7.77 18.51
N ALA A 106 5.25 6.91 19.53
CA ALA A 106 4.10 6.27 20.15
C ALA A 106 3.18 7.31 20.81
N THR A 107 3.75 8.28 21.50
CA THR A 107 3.00 9.39 22.12
C THR A 107 2.34 10.27 21.04
N TRP A 108 3.06 10.69 20.02
CA TRP A 108 2.53 11.47 18.91
C TRP A 108 1.44 10.71 18.14
N GLY A 109 1.66 9.41 17.90
CA GLY A 109 0.67 8.55 17.26
C GLY A 109 -0.53 8.22 18.13
N ARG A 110 -0.59 8.72 19.39
CA ARG A 110 -1.63 8.36 20.37
C ARG A 110 -1.83 6.84 20.52
N LEU A 111 -0.73 6.07 20.38
CA LEU A 111 -0.74 4.62 20.47
C LEU A 111 -0.79 4.10 21.93
N GLY A 112 -0.90 5.01 22.91
CA GLY A 112 -0.87 4.64 24.32
C GLY A 112 0.50 4.07 24.71
N ASN A 113 0.51 2.97 25.46
CA ASN A 113 1.73 2.30 25.93
C ASN A 113 2.28 1.27 24.92
N HIS A 114 1.78 1.26 23.67
CA HIS A 114 2.13 0.26 22.66
C HIS A 114 3.35 0.67 21.82
N THR A 115 4.48 0.93 22.49
CA THR A 115 5.77 1.21 21.81
C THR A 115 6.22 0.03 20.94
N GLU A 116 5.79 -1.18 21.28
CA GLU A 116 6.09 -2.40 20.52
C GLU A 116 5.59 -2.31 19.07
N TYR A 117 4.51 -1.59 18.78
CA TYR A 117 4.04 -1.40 17.40
C TYR A 117 5.08 -0.66 16.55
N ILE A 118 5.73 0.35 17.14
CA ILE A 118 6.80 1.11 16.49
C ILE A 118 8.02 0.20 16.24
N ARG A 119 8.38 -0.65 17.18
CA ARG A 119 9.52 -1.59 17.03
C ARG A 119 9.30 -2.56 15.86
N TRP A 120 8.11 -3.15 15.78
CA TRP A 120 7.77 -4.04 14.67
C TRP A 120 7.72 -3.29 13.34
N MET A 121 7.17 -2.06 13.33
CA MET A 121 7.16 -1.18 12.17
C MET A 121 8.58 -0.91 11.64
N ILE A 122 9.52 -0.56 12.52
CA ILE A 122 10.93 -0.33 12.16
C ILE A 122 11.53 -1.58 11.52
N GLY A 123 11.30 -2.75 12.12
CA GLY A 123 11.78 -4.02 11.59
C GLY A 123 11.21 -4.31 10.18
N ILE A 124 9.90 -4.13 9.98
CA ILE A 124 9.23 -4.31 8.68
C ILE A 124 9.85 -3.37 7.64
N LEU A 125 9.96 -2.07 7.94
CA LEU A 125 10.52 -1.07 7.04
C LEU A 125 11.95 -1.40 6.60
N GLY A 126 12.81 -1.79 7.56
CA GLY A 126 14.18 -2.19 7.26
C GLY A 126 14.26 -3.40 6.33
N LEU A 127 13.51 -4.46 6.64
CA LEU A 127 13.48 -5.69 5.83
C LEU A 127 12.89 -5.45 4.43
N ASP A 128 11.82 -4.67 4.32
CA ASP A 128 11.19 -4.34 3.05
C ASP A 128 12.11 -3.48 2.18
N ALA A 129 12.78 -2.49 2.77
CA ALA A 129 13.75 -1.68 2.06
C ALA A 129 14.89 -2.54 1.49
N LEU A 130 15.50 -3.40 2.31
CA LEU A 130 16.56 -4.31 1.88
C LEU A 130 16.10 -5.27 0.78
N SER A 131 14.85 -5.69 0.79
CA SER A 131 14.28 -6.58 -0.24
C SER A 131 14.06 -5.87 -1.57
N THR A 132 13.88 -4.54 -1.59
CA THR A 132 13.47 -3.76 -2.76
C THR A 132 14.42 -3.93 -3.95
N LEU A 133 15.72 -3.71 -3.77
CA LEU A 133 16.71 -3.84 -4.86
C LEU A 133 16.95 -5.29 -5.27
N ALA A 134 16.87 -6.24 -4.34
CA ALA A 134 16.97 -7.66 -4.67
C ALA A 134 15.80 -8.12 -5.56
N PHE A 135 14.58 -7.67 -5.28
CA PHE A 135 13.42 -7.87 -6.17
C PHE A 135 13.58 -7.16 -7.51
N ALA A 136 14.11 -5.93 -7.53
CA ALA A 136 14.38 -5.20 -8.76
C ALA A 136 15.41 -5.94 -9.63
N LYS A 137 16.48 -6.48 -9.03
CA LYS A 137 17.48 -7.29 -9.71
C LYS A 137 16.88 -8.53 -10.35
N LEU A 138 16.05 -9.28 -9.63
CA LEU A 138 15.37 -10.47 -10.18
C LEU A 138 14.51 -10.15 -11.40
N ARG A 139 13.83 -8.99 -11.40
CA ARG A 139 13.05 -8.52 -12.56
C ARG A 139 13.95 -8.10 -13.71
N GLN A 140 15.06 -7.43 -13.43
CA GLN A 140 15.99 -6.97 -14.43
C GLN A 140 16.77 -8.14 -15.07
N GLU A 141 17.04 -9.22 -14.31
CA GLU A 141 17.71 -10.45 -14.78
C GLU A 141 16.74 -11.46 -15.44
N ASP A 142 15.44 -11.10 -15.55
CA ASP A 142 14.42 -11.96 -16.15
C ASP A 142 14.25 -13.31 -15.42
N ARG A 143 14.21 -13.27 -14.08
CA ARG A 143 14.02 -14.43 -13.19
C ARG A 143 12.64 -14.44 -12.52
N PRO A 144 11.54 -14.55 -13.30
CA PRO A 144 10.17 -14.37 -12.80
C PRO A 144 9.75 -15.42 -11.76
N ARG A 145 10.14 -16.69 -11.95
CA ARG A 145 9.79 -17.76 -11.01
C ARG A 145 10.36 -17.50 -9.61
N ARG A 146 11.62 -17.08 -9.53
CA ARG A 146 12.29 -16.81 -8.27
C ARG A 146 11.70 -15.59 -7.58
N TYR A 147 11.39 -14.53 -8.35
CA TYR A 147 10.65 -13.37 -7.88
C TYR A 147 9.30 -13.79 -7.28
N ALA A 148 8.51 -14.60 -8.00
CA ALA A 148 7.21 -15.09 -7.58
C ALA A 148 7.30 -15.90 -6.28
N VAL A 149 8.23 -16.87 -6.22
CA VAL A 149 8.42 -17.71 -5.02
C VAL A 149 8.77 -16.85 -3.82
N ALA A 150 9.79 -15.98 -3.90
CA ALA A 150 10.19 -15.14 -2.78
C ALA A 150 9.06 -14.23 -2.30
N ARG A 151 8.29 -13.61 -3.23
CA ARG A 151 7.18 -12.71 -2.90
C ARG A 151 6.00 -13.44 -2.27
N MET A 152 5.59 -14.57 -2.87
CA MET A 152 4.42 -15.32 -2.40
C MET A 152 4.69 -16.04 -1.08
N SER A 153 5.89 -16.57 -0.89
CA SER A 153 6.27 -17.24 0.37
C SER A 153 6.22 -16.28 1.56
N GLY A 154 6.66 -15.02 1.40
CA GLY A 154 6.55 -14.02 2.45
C GLY A 154 5.09 -13.74 2.84
N VAL A 155 4.21 -13.59 1.85
CA VAL A 155 2.77 -13.40 2.11
C VAL A 155 2.17 -14.64 2.77
N PHE A 156 2.54 -15.84 2.33
CA PHE A 156 2.08 -17.09 2.92
C PHE A 156 2.49 -17.21 4.40
N VAL A 157 3.76 -16.91 4.73
CA VAL A 157 4.24 -16.90 6.12
C VAL A 157 3.46 -15.91 6.97
N ASN A 158 3.23 -14.68 6.47
CA ASN A 158 2.41 -13.70 7.17
C ASN A 158 1.00 -14.23 7.48
N ILE A 159 0.32 -14.79 6.47
CA ILE A 159 -1.03 -15.36 6.65
C ILE A 159 -1.01 -16.51 7.68
N VAL A 160 -0.04 -17.43 7.59
CA VAL A 160 0.07 -18.56 8.52
C VAL A 160 0.26 -18.05 9.96
N VAL A 161 1.16 -17.09 10.18
CA VAL A 161 1.36 -16.51 11.52
C VAL A 161 0.07 -15.88 12.04
N VAL A 162 -0.60 -15.08 11.24
CA VAL A 162 -1.86 -14.42 11.64
C VAL A 162 -2.95 -15.47 11.95
N LEU A 163 -3.13 -16.47 11.09
CA LEU A 163 -4.15 -17.53 11.30
C LEU A 163 -3.85 -18.38 12.54
N VAL A 164 -2.59 -18.72 12.78
CA VAL A 164 -2.20 -19.51 13.96
C VAL A 164 -2.44 -18.70 15.22
N PHE A 165 -1.90 -17.48 15.30
CA PHE A 165 -1.92 -16.70 16.53
C PHE A 165 -3.25 -15.98 16.80
N LEU A 166 -4.03 -15.66 15.79
CA LEU A 166 -5.33 -14.99 15.98
C LEU A 166 -6.54 -15.90 15.74
N GLY A 167 -6.34 -17.04 15.08
CA GLY A 167 -7.42 -17.99 14.81
C GLY A 167 -7.36 -19.26 15.66
N ILE A 168 -6.25 -20.01 15.57
CA ILE A 168 -6.15 -21.35 16.16
C ILE A 168 -5.89 -21.29 17.65
N ILE A 169 -4.85 -20.54 18.09
CA ILE A 169 -4.44 -20.52 19.50
C ILE A 169 -5.52 -19.93 20.41
N PRO A 170 -6.21 -18.81 20.10
CA PRO A 170 -7.28 -18.33 20.96
C PRO A 170 -8.44 -19.33 21.11
N ARG A 171 -8.81 -20.04 20.05
CA ARG A 171 -9.82 -21.11 20.13
C ARG A 171 -9.37 -22.27 21.02
N TYR A 172 -8.10 -22.67 20.92
CA TYR A 172 -7.53 -23.70 21.76
C TYR A 172 -7.54 -23.30 23.25
N LEU A 173 -7.17 -22.04 23.56
CA LEU A 173 -7.16 -21.50 24.92
C LEU A 173 -8.56 -21.43 25.54
N HIS A 174 -9.61 -21.19 24.74
CA HIS A 174 -10.99 -21.22 25.21
C HIS A 174 -11.43 -22.61 25.67
N THR A 175 -10.88 -23.67 25.08
CA THR A 175 -11.25 -25.06 25.40
C THR A 175 -10.33 -25.72 26.42
N HIS A 176 -9.13 -25.22 26.63
CA HIS A 176 -8.08 -25.81 27.49
C HIS A 176 -7.38 -24.77 28.39
N PRO A 177 -8.06 -24.14 29.35
CA PRO A 177 -7.43 -23.27 30.35
C PRO A 177 -6.90 -24.10 31.56
N PRO A 178 -5.84 -23.66 32.28
CA PRO A 178 -4.82 -22.69 31.91
C PRO A 178 -3.62 -23.36 31.24
N SER A 179 -3.09 -22.77 30.15
CA SER A 179 -1.90 -23.27 29.49
C SER A 179 -0.79 -22.22 29.48
N SER A 180 0.48 -22.66 29.38
CA SER A 180 1.66 -21.78 29.25
C SER A 180 1.53 -20.83 28.04
N LEU A 181 0.70 -21.18 27.06
CA LEU A 181 0.39 -20.36 25.89
C LEU A 181 -0.41 -19.09 26.25
N GLN A 182 -1.10 -19.06 27.40
CA GLN A 182 -1.86 -17.88 27.84
C GLN A 182 -0.96 -16.67 28.12
N ALA A 183 0.31 -16.91 28.48
CA ALA A 183 1.30 -15.85 28.66
C ALA A 183 1.62 -15.09 27.36
N LEU A 184 1.37 -15.68 26.19
CA LEU A 184 1.51 -15.04 24.87
C LEU A 184 0.34 -14.08 24.53
N TYR A 185 -0.74 -14.11 25.33
CA TYR A 185 -1.95 -13.31 25.12
C TYR A 185 -2.30 -12.53 26.39
N PRO A 186 -1.52 -11.49 26.74
CA PRO A 186 -1.75 -10.72 27.97
C PRO A 186 -3.07 -9.95 27.95
N SER A 187 -3.63 -9.59 26.79
CA SER A 187 -4.93 -8.93 26.66
C SER A 187 -5.57 -9.14 25.29
N HIS A 188 -6.89 -8.92 25.17
CA HIS A 188 -7.61 -8.90 23.87
C HIS A 188 -7.08 -7.82 22.90
N GLU A 189 -6.48 -6.75 23.41
CA GLU A 189 -5.88 -5.66 22.63
C GLU A 189 -4.56 -6.06 21.97
N SER A 190 -3.86 -7.05 22.51
CA SER A 190 -2.58 -7.54 21.97
C SER A 190 -2.69 -8.23 20.60
N GLY A 191 -3.90 -8.43 20.08
CA GLY A 191 -4.12 -9.06 18.77
C GLY A 191 -3.46 -8.34 17.59
N ILE A 192 -3.36 -7.00 17.64
CA ILE A 192 -2.71 -6.19 16.58
C ILE A 192 -1.23 -6.56 16.42
N VAL A 193 -0.54 -6.83 17.50
CA VAL A 193 0.88 -7.22 17.49
C VAL A 193 1.11 -8.40 16.56
N TRP A 194 0.20 -9.37 16.55
CA TRP A 194 0.35 -10.56 15.70
C TRP A 194 0.23 -10.29 14.21
N PHE A 195 -0.52 -9.25 13.80
CA PHE A 195 -0.49 -8.76 12.41
C PHE A 195 0.87 -8.18 12.05
N LEU A 196 1.47 -7.40 12.94
CA LEU A 196 2.78 -6.81 12.74
C LEU A 196 3.88 -7.88 12.76
N ILE A 197 3.82 -8.82 13.70
CA ILE A 197 4.73 -9.98 13.78
C ILE A 197 4.62 -10.82 12.50
N GLY A 198 3.41 -11.13 12.04
CA GLY A 198 3.19 -11.86 10.80
C GLY A 198 3.81 -11.16 9.60
N ASN A 199 3.65 -9.84 9.49
CA ASN A 199 4.25 -9.06 8.42
C ASN A 199 5.78 -9.05 8.52
N PHE A 200 6.33 -8.87 9.73
CA PHE A 200 7.78 -8.92 9.98
C PHE A 200 8.38 -10.27 9.54
N PHE A 201 7.80 -11.39 9.98
CA PHE A 201 8.30 -12.72 9.59
C PHE A 201 8.09 -12.99 8.11
N GLY A 202 7.03 -12.48 7.50
CA GLY A 202 6.81 -12.53 6.05
C GLY A 202 7.91 -11.79 5.28
N SER A 203 8.26 -10.57 5.69
CA SER A 203 9.34 -9.77 5.09
C SER A 203 10.71 -10.41 5.34
N LEU A 204 10.94 -10.93 6.55
CA LEU A 204 12.18 -11.64 6.90
C LEU A 204 12.36 -12.89 6.02
N PHE A 205 11.31 -13.70 5.88
CA PHE A 205 11.37 -14.90 5.06
C PHE A 205 11.60 -14.58 3.57
N SER A 206 10.96 -13.54 3.05
CA SER A 206 11.23 -13.03 1.71
C SER A 206 12.70 -12.64 1.54
N LEU A 207 13.27 -11.89 2.49
CA LEU A 207 14.67 -11.47 2.46
C LEU A 207 15.63 -12.67 2.55
N LEU A 208 15.33 -13.67 3.37
CA LEU A 208 16.13 -14.91 3.42
C LEU A 208 16.15 -15.67 2.09
N LEU A 209 15.02 -15.73 1.38
CA LEU A 209 14.98 -16.30 0.03
C LEU A 209 15.76 -15.48 -1.00
N LEU A 210 15.94 -14.17 -0.76
CA LEU A 210 16.75 -13.27 -1.58
C LEU A 210 18.24 -13.23 -1.17
N SER A 211 18.67 -14.10 -0.25
CA SER A 211 20.06 -14.13 0.24
C SER A 211 21.11 -14.26 -0.87
N LYS A 212 20.84 -15.01 -1.95
CA LYS A 212 21.76 -15.14 -3.09
C LYS A 212 21.99 -13.80 -3.81
N GLU A 213 20.99 -12.96 -3.90
CA GLU A 213 21.09 -11.61 -4.46
C GLU A 213 21.94 -10.72 -3.56
N TRP A 214 21.77 -10.84 -2.24
CA TRP A 214 22.58 -10.14 -1.26
C TRP A 214 24.04 -10.62 -1.24
N LEU A 215 24.29 -11.92 -1.32
CA LEU A 215 25.64 -12.49 -1.42
C LEU A 215 26.38 -12.07 -2.70
N SER A 216 25.67 -11.58 -3.71
CA SER A 216 26.28 -11.02 -4.92
C SER A 216 26.70 -9.56 -4.80
N VAL A 217 26.40 -8.90 -3.70
CA VAL A 217 26.84 -7.53 -3.41
C VAL A 217 28.33 -7.54 -3.11
N ARG A 218 29.06 -6.74 -3.87
CA ARG A 218 30.49 -6.51 -3.60
C ARG A 218 30.63 -5.30 -2.67
N PHE A 219 31.50 -5.38 -1.68
CA PHE A 219 31.80 -4.25 -0.77
C PHE A 219 32.59 -3.15 -1.49
N TYR A 220 31.98 -2.60 -2.51
CA TYR A 220 32.50 -1.50 -3.29
C TYR A 220 31.44 -0.43 -3.47
N PHE A 221 31.74 0.78 -3.00
CA PHE A 221 30.84 1.92 -3.09
C PHE A 221 31.40 3.01 -4.00
N ASP A 222 30.65 3.33 -5.05
CA ASP A 222 30.97 4.37 -6.00
C ASP A 222 30.20 5.65 -5.70
N GLY A 223 30.83 6.60 -5.03
CA GLY A 223 30.22 7.87 -4.66
C GLY A 223 29.83 8.75 -5.87
N VAL A 224 30.56 8.67 -7.00
CA VAL A 224 30.23 9.43 -8.21
C VAL A 224 28.97 8.87 -8.86
N LEU A 225 28.89 7.56 -9.00
CA LEU A 225 27.72 6.86 -9.51
C LEU A 225 26.51 7.11 -8.60
N PHE A 226 26.68 7.00 -7.29
CA PHE A 226 25.62 7.25 -6.32
C PHE A 226 25.06 8.67 -6.44
N LYS A 227 25.92 9.69 -6.51
CA LYS A 227 25.50 11.10 -6.70
C LYS A 227 24.73 11.30 -8.00
N LYS A 228 25.16 10.66 -9.09
CA LYS A 228 24.45 10.66 -10.38
C LYS A 228 23.05 10.06 -10.27
N VAL A 229 22.93 8.90 -9.62
CA VAL A 229 21.67 8.22 -9.40
C VAL A 229 20.74 9.03 -8.48
N MET A 230 21.26 9.59 -7.39
CA MET A 230 20.47 10.40 -6.44
C MET A 230 19.90 11.67 -7.05
N ARG A 231 20.63 12.33 -7.96
CA ARG A 231 20.09 13.49 -8.70
C ARG A 231 18.82 13.13 -9.48
N TYR A 232 18.73 11.90 -9.98
CA TYR A 232 17.54 11.40 -10.67
C TYR A 232 16.46 10.90 -9.67
N ALA A 233 16.87 10.21 -8.61
CA ALA A 233 15.95 9.57 -7.66
C ALA A 233 15.22 10.58 -6.77
N TRP A 234 15.89 11.66 -6.34
CA TRP A 234 15.33 12.65 -5.41
C TRP A 234 13.96 13.23 -5.82
N PRO A 235 13.75 13.68 -7.08
CA PRO A 235 12.42 14.15 -7.49
C PRO A 235 11.34 13.08 -7.42
N LEU A 236 11.71 11.79 -7.63
CA LEU A 236 10.76 10.68 -7.55
C LEU A 236 10.25 10.46 -6.11
N VAL A 237 11.06 10.78 -5.10
CA VAL A 237 10.64 10.76 -3.69
C VAL A 237 9.47 11.72 -3.47
N LEU A 238 9.60 12.96 -3.95
CA LEU A 238 8.54 13.98 -3.79
C LEU A 238 7.24 13.57 -4.48
N VAL A 239 7.34 13.05 -5.71
CA VAL A 239 6.16 12.53 -6.44
C VAL A 239 5.54 11.34 -5.71
N GLY A 240 6.37 10.42 -5.21
CA GLY A 240 5.91 9.26 -4.43
C GLY A 240 5.21 9.68 -3.14
N MET A 241 5.80 10.63 -2.39
CA MET A 241 5.19 11.16 -1.17
C MET A 241 3.83 11.81 -1.44
N GLY A 242 3.70 12.60 -2.51
CA GLY A 242 2.41 13.18 -2.91
C GLY A 242 1.36 12.10 -3.21
N GLY A 243 1.75 11.04 -3.92
CA GLY A 243 0.84 9.92 -4.22
C GLY A 243 0.35 9.19 -2.95
N ILE A 244 1.24 8.90 -2.01
CA ILE A 244 0.87 8.28 -0.72
C ILE A 244 0.10 9.27 0.17
N ALA A 245 0.42 10.57 0.14
CA ALA A 245 -0.32 11.57 0.88
C ALA A 245 -1.80 11.57 0.49
N ASN A 246 -2.11 11.53 -0.79
CA ASN A 246 -3.49 11.51 -1.29
C ASN A 246 -4.29 10.29 -0.79
N ASP A 247 -3.64 9.16 -0.53
CA ASP A 247 -4.29 7.93 -0.05
C ASP A 247 -4.31 7.82 1.49
N MET A 248 -3.21 8.19 2.17
CA MET A 248 -3.01 7.85 3.59
C MET A 248 -3.10 9.04 4.54
N LEU A 249 -2.96 10.28 4.04
CA LEU A 249 -2.79 11.44 4.90
C LEU A 249 -4.02 11.71 5.77
N SER A 250 -5.23 11.51 5.24
CA SER A 250 -6.46 11.66 6.02
C SER A 250 -6.49 10.71 7.23
N ARG A 251 -5.92 9.50 7.11
CA ARG A 251 -5.82 8.53 8.22
C ARG A 251 -4.78 8.95 9.24
N LEU A 252 -3.62 9.45 8.77
CA LEU A 252 -2.54 9.92 9.65
C LEU A 252 -2.96 11.15 10.44
N LEU A 253 -3.64 12.10 9.80
CA LEU A 253 -4.06 13.33 10.43
C LEU A 253 -5.32 13.18 11.28
N TYR A 254 -6.11 12.11 11.08
CA TYR A 254 -7.45 11.96 11.69
C TYR A 254 -7.44 12.24 13.19
N GLN A 255 -6.58 11.57 13.94
CA GLN A 255 -6.51 11.67 15.40
C GLN A 255 -6.07 13.06 15.91
N PHE A 256 -5.37 13.83 15.06
CA PHE A 256 -4.87 15.16 15.43
C PHE A 256 -5.87 16.26 15.11
N VAL A 257 -6.75 16.01 14.15
CA VAL A 257 -7.66 17.01 13.60
C VAL A 257 -9.07 16.87 14.20
N VAL A 258 -9.49 15.65 14.54
CA VAL A 258 -10.79 15.41 15.13
C VAL A 258 -10.84 15.96 16.56
N ASP A 259 -11.89 16.74 16.87
CA ASP A 259 -12.11 17.31 18.22
C ASP A 259 -12.97 16.36 19.07
N LEU A 260 -12.40 15.20 19.41
CA LEU A 260 -13.06 14.14 20.18
C LEU A 260 -12.10 13.53 21.20
N PRO A 261 -12.61 12.91 22.28
CA PRO A 261 -11.81 12.08 23.17
C PRO A 261 -11.07 10.99 22.41
N VAL A 262 -9.89 10.59 22.89
CA VAL A 262 -8.98 9.64 22.21
C VAL A 262 -9.68 8.34 21.82
N GLU A 263 -10.48 7.78 22.72
CA GLU A 263 -11.21 6.51 22.48
C GLU A 263 -12.23 6.65 21.34
N GLU A 264 -12.98 7.75 21.30
CA GLU A 264 -13.94 8.01 20.25
C GLU A 264 -13.26 8.32 18.92
N ALA A 265 -12.14 9.06 18.95
CA ALA A 265 -11.33 9.31 17.77
C ALA A 265 -10.77 7.99 17.17
N LYS A 266 -10.31 7.06 18.02
CA LYS A 266 -9.89 5.73 17.62
C LYS A 266 -11.05 4.92 17.05
N HIS A 267 -12.22 4.97 17.68
CA HIS A 267 -13.39 4.27 17.17
C HIS A 267 -13.73 4.75 15.76
N GLN A 268 -13.84 6.07 15.56
CA GLN A 268 -14.15 6.63 14.24
C GLN A 268 -13.06 6.34 13.18
N LEU A 269 -11.78 6.34 13.56
CA LEU A 269 -10.69 5.95 12.66
C LEU A 269 -10.79 4.46 12.28
N GLY A 270 -11.17 3.60 13.22
CA GLY A 270 -11.42 2.18 12.97
C GLY A 270 -12.58 1.96 12.00
N VAL A 271 -13.69 2.69 12.18
CA VAL A 271 -14.84 2.71 11.25
C VAL A 271 -14.40 3.19 9.87
N PHE A 272 -13.64 4.31 9.77
CA PHE A 272 -13.11 4.79 8.50
C PHE A 272 -12.21 3.75 7.82
N GLY A 273 -11.34 3.11 8.59
CA GLY A 273 -10.51 2.00 8.08
C GLY A 273 -11.35 0.85 7.50
N ASN A 274 -12.49 0.52 8.13
CA ASN A 274 -13.42 -0.49 7.62
C ASN A 274 -14.10 -0.05 6.32
N ILE A 275 -14.59 1.18 6.23
CA ILE A 275 -15.19 1.76 5.02
C ILE A 275 -14.23 1.62 3.83
N VAL A 276 -12.95 1.99 4.04
CA VAL A 276 -11.92 1.88 2.99
C VAL A 276 -11.67 0.42 2.61
N ARG A 277 -11.62 -0.51 3.58
CA ARG A 277 -11.44 -1.94 3.30
C ARG A 277 -12.57 -2.53 2.47
N LEU A 278 -13.82 -2.19 2.76
CA LEU A 278 -14.97 -2.66 1.98
C LEU A 278 -14.92 -2.14 0.52
N SER A 279 -14.42 -0.93 0.30
CA SER A 279 -14.27 -0.34 -1.04
C SER A 279 -13.09 -0.94 -1.85
N ILE A 280 -12.32 -1.84 -1.26
CA ILE A 280 -11.08 -2.39 -1.83
C ILE A 280 -11.31 -3.22 -3.09
N VAL A 281 -12.50 -3.79 -3.28
CA VAL A 281 -12.87 -4.57 -4.48
C VAL A 281 -12.63 -3.75 -5.75
N ILE A 282 -13.00 -2.47 -5.73
CA ILE A 282 -12.77 -1.54 -6.85
C ILE A 282 -11.27 -1.28 -7.03
N THR A 283 -10.55 -1.08 -5.94
CA THR A 283 -9.10 -0.86 -5.98
C THR A 283 -8.34 -2.06 -6.55
N ILE A 284 -8.77 -3.29 -6.25
CA ILE A 284 -8.19 -4.52 -6.83
C ILE A 284 -8.40 -4.53 -8.35
N ALA A 285 -9.61 -4.23 -8.83
CA ALA A 285 -9.92 -4.17 -10.25
C ALA A 285 -9.07 -3.11 -10.97
N ILE A 286 -8.92 -1.92 -10.37
CA ILE A 286 -8.06 -0.84 -10.86
C ILE A 286 -6.60 -1.30 -10.98
N GLN A 287 -6.06 -1.95 -9.94
CA GLN A 287 -4.67 -2.43 -9.93
C GLN A 287 -4.44 -3.54 -10.97
N ALA A 288 -5.36 -4.50 -11.07
CA ALA A 288 -5.29 -5.56 -12.08
C ALA A 288 -5.32 -4.99 -13.51
N PHE A 289 -6.23 -4.06 -13.75
CA PHE A 289 -6.34 -3.36 -15.03
C PHE A 289 -5.04 -2.58 -15.35
N ARG A 290 -4.54 -1.78 -14.42
CA ARG A 290 -3.35 -0.95 -14.60
C ARG A 290 -2.12 -1.78 -14.98
N MET A 291 -1.93 -2.94 -14.34
CA MET A 291 -0.81 -3.83 -14.64
C MET A 291 -0.86 -4.40 -16.07
N ALA A 292 -2.06 -4.64 -16.60
CA ALA A 292 -2.23 -5.13 -17.98
C ALA A 292 -2.23 -4.00 -19.00
N ALA A 293 -2.86 -2.88 -18.68
CA ALA A 293 -3.09 -1.77 -19.60
C ALA A 293 -1.85 -0.91 -19.85
N GLU A 294 -1.03 -0.67 -18.81
CA GLU A 294 0.14 0.21 -18.94
C GLU A 294 1.14 -0.28 -20.02
N PRO A 295 1.62 -1.53 -20.04
CA PRO A 295 2.48 -2.04 -21.12
C PRO A 295 1.79 -2.01 -22.49
N PHE A 296 0.49 -2.30 -22.54
CA PHE A 296 -0.28 -2.29 -23.78
C PHE A 296 -0.30 -0.88 -24.38
N PHE A 297 -0.57 0.15 -23.59
CA PHE A 297 -0.62 1.54 -24.07
C PHE A 297 0.74 2.00 -24.59
N PHE A 298 1.83 1.70 -23.89
CA PHE A 298 3.18 2.04 -24.36
C PHE A 298 3.53 1.34 -25.68
N ASN A 299 3.23 0.05 -25.81
CA ASN A 299 3.53 -0.72 -27.03
C ASN A 299 2.70 -0.26 -28.26
N ARG A 300 1.50 0.29 -28.02
CA ARG A 300 0.61 0.75 -29.11
C ARG A 300 0.69 2.25 -29.36
N SER A 301 1.53 2.97 -28.65
CA SER A 301 1.59 4.45 -28.70
C SER A 301 1.86 5.04 -30.10
N GLN A 302 2.51 4.27 -31.00
CA GLN A 302 2.83 4.68 -32.36
C GLN A 302 1.76 4.25 -33.40
N ALA A 303 0.71 3.54 -33.00
CA ALA A 303 -0.34 3.12 -33.93
C ALA A 303 -1.29 4.29 -34.23
N ALA A 304 -1.69 4.41 -35.51
CA ALA A 304 -2.58 5.49 -35.94
C ALA A 304 -3.95 5.49 -35.25
N ASP A 305 -4.43 4.31 -34.82
CA ASP A 305 -5.70 4.12 -34.11
C ASP A 305 -5.54 4.13 -32.56
N ALA A 306 -4.36 4.50 -32.04
CA ALA A 306 -4.07 4.47 -30.61
C ALA A 306 -5.08 5.28 -29.77
N PRO A 307 -5.43 6.54 -30.10
CA PRO A 307 -6.38 7.32 -29.29
C PRO A 307 -7.76 6.68 -29.20
N GLN A 308 -8.29 6.17 -30.33
CA GLN A 308 -9.61 5.50 -30.35
C GLN A 308 -9.59 4.20 -29.54
N THR A 309 -8.49 3.45 -29.63
CA THR A 309 -8.30 2.23 -28.85
C THR A 309 -8.24 2.54 -27.36
N TYR A 310 -7.53 3.61 -26.94
CA TYR A 310 -7.44 4.02 -25.54
C TYR A 310 -8.80 4.47 -25.00
N ALA A 311 -9.56 5.26 -25.78
CA ALA A 311 -10.91 5.67 -25.41
C ALA A 311 -11.86 4.46 -25.24
N ARG A 312 -11.78 3.48 -26.13
CA ARG A 312 -12.59 2.25 -26.03
C ARG A 312 -12.25 1.44 -24.79
N ILE A 313 -10.96 1.27 -24.50
CA ILE A 313 -10.49 0.58 -23.30
C ILE A 313 -10.95 1.31 -22.02
N MET A 314 -10.85 2.65 -22.00
CA MET A 314 -11.35 3.48 -20.90
C MET A 314 -12.84 3.24 -20.66
N ASN A 315 -13.66 3.21 -21.72
CA ASN A 315 -15.10 2.98 -21.60
C ASN A 315 -15.40 1.63 -20.95
N TYR A 316 -14.77 0.55 -21.42
CA TYR A 316 -14.94 -0.78 -20.80
C TYR A 316 -14.47 -0.81 -19.35
N PHE A 317 -13.34 -0.17 -19.05
CA PHE A 317 -12.84 -0.06 -17.69
C PHE A 317 -13.84 0.64 -16.77
N VAL A 318 -14.39 1.77 -17.21
CA VAL A 318 -15.40 2.53 -16.43
C VAL A 318 -16.66 1.68 -16.23
N ILE A 319 -17.15 0.99 -17.28
CA ILE A 319 -18.32 0.10 -17.18
C ILE A 319 -18.10 -0.98 -16.12
N VAL A 320 -16.94 -1.65 -16.15
CA VAL A 320 -16.61 -2.68 -15.13
C VAL A 320 -16.56 -2.08 -13.73
N CYS A 321 -15.92 -0.93 -13.55
CA CYS A 321 -15.87 -0.24 -12.27
C CYS A 321 -17.26 0.19 -11.78
N CYS A 322 -18.14 0.66 -12.67
CA CYS A 322 -19.52 1.01 -12.33
C CYS A 322 -20.34 -0.22 -11.93
N ILE A 323 -20.16 -1.36 -12.59
CA ILE A 323 -20.83 -2.63 -12.19
C ILE A 323 -20.39 -3.04 -10.80
N LEU A 324 -19.08 -3.00 -10.50
CA LEU A 324 -18.56 -3.31 -9.17
C LEU A 324 -19.06 -2.33 -8.10
N PHE A 325 -19.12 -1.05 -8.45
CA PHE A 325 -19.66 -0.01 -7.58
C PHE A 325 -21.13 -0.22 -7.26
N LEU A 326 -21.96 -0.50 -8.27
CA LEU A 326 -23.38 -0.80 -8.10
C LEU A 326 -23.57 -2.08 -7.29
N GLY A 327 -22.80 -3.14 -7.60
CA GLY A 327 -22.80 -4.37 -6.82
C GLY A 327 -22.47 -4.12 -5.35
N LEU A 328 -21.42 -3.37 -5.04
CA LEU A 328 -21.06 -3.04 -3.67
C LEU A 328 -22.14 -2.18 -2.99
N SER A 329 -22.64 -1.14 -3.67
CA SER A 329 -23.56 -0.17 -3.08
C SER A 329 -24.97 -0.71 -2.87
N LEU A 330 -25.48 -1.53 -3.79
CA LEU A 330 -26.82 -2.12 -3.69
C LEU A 330 -26.89 -3.27 -2.70
N TYR A 331 -25.77 -3.95 -2.44
CA TYR A 331 -25.72 -5.08 -1.51
C TYR A 331 -25.11 -4.74 -0.15
N LEU A 332 -25.11 -3.45 0.25
CA LEU A 332 -24.66 -3.02 1.59
C LEU A 332 -25.50 -3.65 2.71
N ASP A 333 -26.81 -3.87 2.48
CA ASP A 333 -27.68 -4.54 3.45
C ASP A 333 -27.26 -6.00 3.71
N LEU A 334 -26.72 -6.69 2.70
CA LEU A 334 -26.14 -8.02 2.86
C LEU A 334 -24.89 -7.99 3.73
N ILE A 335 -24.04 -6.97 3.56
CA ILE A 335 -22.84 -6.73 4.40
C ILE A 335 -23.28 -6.43 5.84
N LYS A 336 -24.30 -5.58 6.00
CA LYS A 336 -24.89 -5.27 7.30
C LYS A 336 -25.42 -6.52 7.99
N TRP A 337 -26.25 -7.29 7.29
CA TRP A 337 -26.78 -8.56 7.78
C TRP A 337 -25.67 -9.53 8.20
N PHE A 338 -24.59 -9.62 7.39
CA PHE A 338 -23.44 -10.47 7.72
C PHE A 338 -22.78 -10.06 9.04
N PHE A 339 -22.53 -8.75 9.26
CA PHE A 339 -21.92 -8.27 10.51
C PHE A 339 -22.83 -8.48 11.71
N GLU A 340 -24.14 -8.31 11.56
CA GLU A 340 -25.13 -8.58 12.59
C GLU A 340 -25.20 -10.09 12.91
N ALA A 341 -25.17 -10.96 11.88
CA ALA A 341 -25.20 -12.41 12.04
C ALA A 341 -23.98 -12.99 12.77
N ILE A 342 -22.83 -12.33 12.70
CA ILE A 342 -21.61 -12.72 13.43
C ILE A 342 -21.42 -11.98 14.76
N ASP A 343 -22.48 -11.30 15.25
CA ASP A 343 -22.46 -10.50 16.49
C ASP A 343 -21.41 -9.38 16.48
N ARG A 344 -21.41 -8.58 15.40
CA ARG A 344 -20.49 -7.45 15.19
C ARG A 344 -21.23 -6.17 14.73
N PRO A 345 -22.29 -5.72 15.43
CA PRO A 345 -23.12 -4.62 14.96
C PRO A 345 -22.34 -3.29 14.81
N ARG A 346 -21.30 -3.03 15.62
CA ARG A 346 -20.48 -1.82 15.51
C ARG A 346 -19.70 -1.71 14.20
N TRP A 347 -19.46 -2.82 13.51
CA TRP A 347 -18.83 -2.82 12.21
C TRP A 347 -19.77 -2.38 11.08
N THR A 348 -21.06 -2.24 11.36
CA THR A 348 -22.04 -1.68 10.41
C THR A 348 -22.01 -0.14 10.37
N GLU A 349 -21.37 0.49 11.36
CA GLU A 349 -21.22 1.93 11.37
C GLU A 349 -20.43 2.40 10.14
N GLY A 350 -20.87 3.51 9.57
CA GLY A 350 -20.24 4.09 8.40
C GLY A 350 -20.51 3.39 7.07
N LEU A 351 -21.28 2.28 7.01
CA LEU A 351 -21.60 1.60 5.75
C LEU A 351 -22.20 2.54 4.71
N ALA A 352 -23.01 3.50 5.12
CA ALA A 352 -23.60 4.52 4.22
C ALA A 352 -22.52 5.38 3.50
N VAL A 353 -21.29 5.44 4.01
CA VAL A 353 -20.18 6.20 3.43
C VAL A 353 -19.34 5.36 2.45
N VAL A 354 -19.52 4.04 2.45
CA VAL A 354 -18.79 3.11 1.54
C VAL A 354 -18.96 3.50 0.07
N PRO A 355 -20.16 3.85 -0.44
CA PRO A 355 -20.31 4.28 -1.83
C PRO A 355 -19.51 5.54 -2.18
N LEU A 356 -19.33 6.46 -1.25
CA LEU A 356 -18.55 7.68 -1.47
C LEU A 356 -17.07 7.35 -1.72
N ILE A 357 -16.47 6.50 -0.90
CA ILE A 357 -15.08 6.03 -1.09
C ILE A 357 -14.97 5.15 -2.34
N ALA A 358 -15.96 4.31 -2.59
CA ALA A 358 -16.01 3.49 -3.79
C ALA A 358 -16.00 4.33 -5.08
N MET A 359 -16.79 5.42 -5.11
CA MET A 359 -16.80 6.38 -6.22
C MET A 359 -15.46 7.14 -6.32
N ALA A 360 -14.89 7.56 -5.19
CA ALA A 360 -13.57 8.18 -5.15
C ALA A 360 -12.51 7.26 -5.81
N ASN A 361 -12.53 5.97 -5.49
CA ASN A 361 -11.62 4.99 -6.12
C ASN A 361 -11.84 4.89 -7.63
N ILE A 362 -13.08 4.98 -8.15
CA ILE A 362 -13.34 5.02 -9.60
C ILE A 362 -12.64 6.24 -10.23
N PHE A 363 -12.77 7.41 -9.62
CA PHE A 363 -12.09 8.63 -10.12
C PHE A 363 -10.57 8.45 -10.13
N LEU A 364 -10.01 7.83 -9.10
CA LEU A 364 -8.59 7.48 -9.08
C LEU A 364 -8.22 6.51 -10.21
N GLY A 365 -9.06 5.51 -10.49
CA GLY A 365 -8.85 4.58 -11.61
C GLY A 365 -8.89 5.28 -12.97
N ILE A 366 -9.83 6.19 -13.18
CA ILE A 366 -9.93 7.03 -14.39
C ILE A 366 -8.68 7.92 -14.51
N TYR A 367 -8.27 8.56 -13.40
CA TYR A 367 -7.04 9.35 -13.38
C TYR A 367 -5.81 8.54 -13.80
N TYR A 368 -5.66 7.30 -13.32
CA TYR A 368 -4.55 6.42 -13.73
C TYR A 368 -4.57 6.13 -15.23
N ASN A 369 -5.73 5.94 -15.84
CA ASN A 369 -5.87 5.78 -17.27
C ASN A 369 -5.48 7.06 -18.03
N LEU A 370 -6.03 8.19 -17.60
CA LEU A 370 -5.72 9.49 -18.19
C LEU A 370 -4.23 9.82 -18.03
N SER A 371 -3.59 9.42 -16.95
CA SER A 371 -2.17 9.69 -16.70
C SER A 371 -1.21 9.16 -17.78
N ILE A 372 -1.66 8.26 -18.62
CA ILE A 372 -0.86 7.68 -19.71
C ILE A 372 -0.41 8.73 -20.72
N TRP A 373 -1.25 9.75 -21.02
CA TRP A 373 -0.91 10.74 -22.02
C TRP A 373 0.34 11.55 -21.65
N TYR A 374 0.47 12.04 -20.42
CA TYR A 374 1.65 12.81 -20.02
C TYR A 374 2.90 11.94 -19.85
N LYS A 375 2.74 10.64 -19.56
CA LYS A 375 3.83 9.67 -19.57
C LYS A 375 4.36 9.43 -20.98
N LEU A 376 3.47 9.30 -21.97
CA LEU A 376 3.82 9.11 -23.38
C LEU A 376 4.43 10.36 -24.00
N THR A 377 3.98 11.55 -23.60
CA THR A 377 4.48 12.84 -24.09
C THR A 377 5.69 13.37 -23.30
N ASN A 378 6.20 12.62 -22.31
CA ASN A 378 7.28 13.03 -21.40
C ASN A 378 6.96 14.29 -20.56
N ASN A 379 5.69 14.64 -20.40
CA ASN A 379 5.23 15.79 -19.60
C ASN A 379 4.97 15.41 -18.13
N ASN A 380 5.89 14.66 -17.52
CA ASN A 380 5.75 14.15 -16.14
C ASN A 380 5.56 15.26 -15.09
N LEU A 381 5.99 16.49 -15.40
CA LEU A 381 5.79 17.65 -14.52
C LEU A 381 4.29 17.93 -14.30
N ILE A 382 3.46 17.76 -15.33
CA ILE A 382 2.02 17.95 -15.22
C ILE A 382 1.43 16.92 -14.23
N GLY A 383 1.83 15.66 -14.36
CA GLY A 383 1.43 14.61 -13.40
C GLY A 383 1.83 14.94 -11.96
N ALA A 384 3.03 15.49 -11.75
CA ALA A 384 3.49 15.93 -10.44
C ALA A 384 2.64 17.10 -9.90
N LEU A 385 2.33 18.10 -10.73
CA LEU A 385 1.50 19.24 -10.33
C LEU A 385 0.07 18.81 -9.96
N ILE A 386 -0.54 17.91 -10.75
CA ILE A 386 -1.86 17.36 -10.44
C ILE A 386 -1.83 16.62 -9.10
N THR A 387 -0.80 15.81 -8.84
CA THR A 387 -0.65 15.06 -7.59
C THR A 387 -0.48 15.99 -6.40
N ILE A 388 0.35 17.03 -6.51
CA ILE A 388 0.56 18.04 -5.47
C ILE A 388 -0.74 18.82 -5.21
N GLY A 389 -1.46 19.22 -6.27
CA GLY A 389 -2.77 19.87 -6.13
C GLY A 389 -3.77 18.98 -5.37
N GLY A 390 -3.81 17.69 -5.68
CA GLY A 390 -4.58 16.70 -4.93
C GLY A 390 -4.16 16.63 -3.46
N THR A 391 -2.87 16.66 -3.16
CA THR A 391 -2.35 16.66 -1.78
C THR A 391 -2.80 17.90 -1.01
N ILE A 392 -2.75 19.07 -1.63
CA ILE A 392 -3.21 20.33 -0.99
C ILE A 392 -4.72 20.23 -0.68
N ILE A 393 -5.52 19.74 -1.63
CA ILE A 393 -6.97 19.51 -1.41
C ILE A 393 -7.19 18.53 -0.27
N THR A 394 -6.44 17.42 -0.23
CA THR A 394 -6.53 16.44 0.87
C THR A 394 -6.23 17.10 2.21
N ILE A 395 -5.16 17.89 2.33
CA ILE A 395 -4.80 18.58 3.58
C ILE A 395 -5.91 19.54 3.99
N VAL A 396 -6.32 20.45 3.10
CA VAL A 396 -7.30 21.48 3.40
C VAL A 396 -8.63 20.88 3.81
N LEU A 397 -9.15 19.90 3.05
CA LEU A 397 -10.45 19.29 3.36
C LEU A 397 -10.38 18.36 4.57
N THR A 398 -9.27 17.65 4.79
CA THR A 398 -9.07 16.83 5.99
C THR A 398 -9.12 17.72 7.24
N THR A 399 -8.38 18.83 7.26
CA THR A 399 -8.31 19.73 8.42
C THR A 399 -9.60 20.50 8.65
N SER A 400 -10.37 20.82 7.63
CA SER A 400 -11.61 21.59 7.75
C SER A 400 -12.86 20.73 7.97
N LEU A 401 -12.95 19.53 7.39
CA LEU A 401 -14.16 18.72 7.43
C LEU A 401 -14.16 17.66 8.53
N ILE A 402 -13.01 17.10 8.90
CA ILE A 402 -12.97 16.07 9.96
C ILE A 402 -13.50 16.59 11.31
N PRO A 403 -13.18 17.80 11.78
CA PRO A 403 -13.70 18.29 13.07
C PRO A 403 -15.22 18.26 13.18
N SER A 404 -15.93 18.53 12.08
CA SER A 404 -17.40 18.64 12.05
C SER A 404 -18.10 17.37 11.54
N LEU A 405 -17.46 16.60 10.66
CA LEU A 405 -18.09 15.47 9.95
C LEU A 405 -17.43 14.12 10.26
N GLY A 406 -16.37 14.10 11.06
CA GLY A 406 -15.67 12.86 11.42
C GLY A 406 -15.19 12.07 10.19
N TYR A 407 -15.45 10.77 10.16
CA TYR A 407 -15.05 9.88 9.05
C TYR A 407 -15.72 10.23 7.71
N LEU A 408 -16.90 10.88 7.73
CA LEU A 408 -17.52 11.40 6.50
C LEU A 408 -16.67 12.52 5.90
N GLY A 409 -16.10 13.41 6.74
CA GLY A 409 -15.17 14.45 6.30
C GLY A 409 -13.92 13.88 5.64
N ALA A 410 -13.34 12.81 6.19
CA ALA A 410 -12.21 12.11 5.61
C ALA A 410 -12.57 11.47 4.24
N ALA A 411 -13.78 10.92 4.12
CA ALA A 411 -14.26 10.35 2.86
C ALA A 411 -14.48 11.42 1.78
N LEU A 412 -15.05 12.57 2.15
CA LEU A 412 -15.24 13.73 1.27
C LEU A 412 -13.90 14.32 0.80
N ALA A 413 -12.90 14.36 1.67
CA ALA A 413 -11.56 14.80 1.32
C ALA A 413 -10.94 13.90 0.24
N SER A 414 -11.02 12.58 0.40
CA SER A 414 -10.55 11.61 -0.58
C SER A 414 -11.33 11.69 -1.91
N PHE A 415 -12.65 11.82 -1.84
CA PHE A 415 -13.51 11.98 -3.01
C PHE A 415 -13.14 13.24 -3.81
N SER A 416 -13.04 14.38 -3.15
CA SER A 416 -12.71 15.66 -3.78
C SER A 416 -11.30 15.67 -4.37
N CYS A 417 -10.34 15.07 -3.68
CA CYS A 417 -8.96 14.91 -4.17
C CYS A 417 -8.94 14.13 -5.49
N TYR A 418 -9.53 12.95 -5.52
CA TYR A 418 -9.49 12.09 -6.71
C TYR A 418 -10.34 12.63 -7.85
N LEU A 419 -11.46 13.28 -7.55
CA LEU A 419 -12.26 14.01 -8.54
C LEU A 419 -11.43 15.14 -9.17
N PHE A 420 -10.75 15.96 -8.37
CA PHE A 420 -9.86 17.01 -8.86
C PHE A 420 -8.74 16.44 -9.75
N MET A 421 -8.07 15.36 -9.31
CA MET A 421 -7.01 14.73 -10.10
C MET A 421 -7.52 14.21 -11.43
N MET A 422 -8.70 13.60 -11.45
CA MET A 422 -9.36 13.10 -12.67
C MET A 422 -9.70 14.24 -13.61
N ILE A 423 -10.40 15.28 -13.14
CA ILE A 423 -10.82 16.43 -13.96
C ILE A 423 -9.60 17.18 -14.51
N SER A 424 -8.61 17.47 -13.67
CA SER A 424 -7.38 18.15 -14.07
C SER A 424 -6.63 17.35 -15.14
N SER A 425 -6.50 16.04 -14.98
CA SER A 425 -5.84 15.18 -15.96
C SER A 425 -6.62 15.10 -17.28
N TYR A 426 -7.97 15.15 -17.23
CA TYR A 426 -8.83 15.18 -18.42
C TYR A 426 -8.68 16.51 -19.18
N VAL A 427 -8.84 17.63 -18.49
CA VAL A 427 -8.78 18.98 -19.11
C VAL A 427 -7.39 19.28 -19.69
N MET A 428 -6.32 18.87 -18.99
CA MET A 428 -4.96 19.11 -19.47
C MET A 428 -4.52 18.11 -20.55
N GLY A 429 -5.23 17.01 -20.72
CA GLY A 429 -4.96 15.97 -21.72
C GLY A 429 -5.70 16.17 -23.05
N GLN A 430 -6.64 17.09 -23.11
CA GLN A 430 -7.36 17.49 -24.32
C GLN A 430 -6.56 18.53 -25.11
#